data_2246cd6ba113bd5ace6049ceeb8d4f58
#
_entry.id   2246cd6ba113bd5ace6049ceeb8d4f58
#
_cell.length_a   1.000
_cell.length_b   1.000
_cell.length_c   1.000
_cell.angle_alpha   90.00
_cell.angle_beta   90.00
_cell.angle_gamma   90.00
#
_symmetry.space_group_name_H-M   'P 1'
#
loop_
_entity.id
_entity.type
_entity.pdbx_description
1 polymer ?
#
loop_
_entity_poly.entity_id
_entity_poly.type
_entity_poly.pdbx_seq_one_letter_code
_entity_poly.pdbx_strand_id
1 'polypeptide(L)'
;HFDVDTIILDDGFQHLGLKRDTNILLFDHQRPFGNGQLFPAGELREPKREARRADLVCVTRYSGSNYPPGIGEQVSKGMPIVKSTLRLDSLLKLDSNEVLEAKNLRGQPVAAFCGIANPEDFRRILEQIRARVVDYHPFPDHHEYTSADLRAIEETARRVGAKYILTTEKDAVKLNPNSFSLPAYKVSLDMEILEGREVFNRHVLN
;
A
#
# COMPACT_ATOMS: atom_id res chain seq x y z
N HIS A 1 -12.70 28.38 -5.36
CA HIS A 1 -12.68 27.85 -6.73
C HIS A 1 -11.28 27.35 -6.99
N PHE A 2 -11.17 26.06 -7.29
CA PHE A 2 -9.91 25.45 -7.75
C PHE A 2 -9.98 25.41 -9.28
N ASP A 3 -8.93 25.84 -9.95
CA ASP A 3 -8.78 25.70 -11.41
C ASP A 3 -8.21 24.30 -11.68
N VAL A 4 -9.12 23.33 -11.80
CA VAL A 4 -8.79 21.92 -12.00
C VAL A 4 -9.56 21.38 -13.20
N ASP A 5 -8.90 20.58 -14.01
CA ASP A 5 -9.46 19.89 -15.16
C ASP A 5 -9.87 18.43 -14.82
N THR A 6 -9.32 17.88 -13.74
CA THR A 6 -9.56 16.49 -13.32
C THR A 6 -9.84 16.42 -11.82
N ILE A 7 -10.86 15.64 -11.44
CA ILE A 7 -11.23 15.35 -10.04
C ILE A 7 -11.19 13.83 -9.83
N ILE A 8 -10.41 13.40 -8.85
CA ILE A 8 -10.33 11.99 -8.46
C ILE A 8 -11.18 11.79 -7.19
N LEU A 9 -12.13 10.85 -7.27
CA LEU A 9 -12.92 10.42 -6.12
C LEU A 9 -12.26 9.19 -5.48
N ASP A 10 -11.75 9.35 -4.26
CA ASP A 10 -11.32 8.23 -3.44
C ASP A 10 -12.53 7.50 -2.86
N ASP A 11 -12.52 6.17 -2.92
CA ASP A 11 -13.60 5.27 -2.47
C ASP A 11 -14.99 5.62 -3.06
N GLY A 12 -15.00 6.15 -4.29
CA GLY A 12 -16.20 6.72 -4.92
C GLY A 12 -17.10 5.73 -5.68
N PHE A 13 -16.75 4.43 -5.78
CA PHE A 13 -17.45 3.48 -6.67
C PHE A 13 -18.94 3.31 -6.33
N GLN A 14 -19.32 3.32 -5.05
CA GLN A 14 -20.69 3.23 -4.58
C GLN A 14 -21.45 4.56 -4.60
N HIS A 15 -20.80 5.68 -4.87
CA HIS A 15 -21.45 7.00 -4.86
C HIS A 15 -22.21 7.27 -6.18
N LEU A 16 -23.35 6.61 -6.38
CA LEU A 16 -24.09 6.61 -7.64
C LEU A 16 -24.72 7.98 -8.00
N GLY A 17 -24.87 8.87 -7.04
CA GLY A 17 -25.47 10.20 -7.26
C GLY A 17 -24.57 11.18 -8.01
N LEU A 18 -23.27 10.88 -8.19
CA LEU A 18 -22.33 11.72 -8.90
C LEU A 18 -21.97 11.11 -10.24
N LYS A 19 -22.16 11.88 -11.32
CA LYS A 19 -21.73 11.47 -12.66
C LYS A 19 -20.20 11.42 -12.70
N ARG A 20 -19.67 10.38 -13.31
CA ARG A 20 -18.22 10.17 -13.51
C ARG A 20 -17.96 9.79 -14.95
N ASP A 21 -16.85 10.24 -15.48
CA ASP A 21 -16.43 9.91 -16.84
C ASP A 21 -15.78 8.54 -16.90
N THR A 22 -15.05 8.17 -15.83
CA THR A 22 -14.40 6.86 -15.70
C THR A 22 -14.57 6.30 -14.30
N ASN A 23 -14.99 5.03 -14.20
CA ASN A 23 -15.02 4.26 -12.96
C ASN A 23 -13.94 3.20 -12.97
N ILE A 24 -12.94 3.37 -12.10
CA ILE A 24 -11.87 2.39 -11.91
C ILE A 24 -12.18 1.56 -10.69
N LEU A 25 -12.33 0.25 -10.87
CA LEU A 25 -12.55 -0.68 -9.77
C LEU A 25 -11.26 -1.40 -9.42
N LEU A 26 -10.86 -1.29 -8.15
CA LEU A 26 -9.66 -1.94 -7.65
C LEU A 26 -10.02 -3.30 -7.03
N PHE A 27 -9.30 -4.34 -7.44
CA PHE A 27 -9.34 -5.66 -6.80
C PHE A 27 -7.99 -5.98 -6.19
N ASP A 28 -8.03 -6.42 -4.95
CA ASP A 28 -6.86 -7.05 -4.34
C ASP A 28 -6.60 -8.41 -4.97
N HIS A 29 -5.38 -8.62 -5.48
CA HIS A 29 -5.00 -9.90 -6.08
C HIS A 29 -5.17 -11.08 -5.13
N GLN A 30 -4.92 -10.91 -3.84
CA GLN A 30 -4.95 -12.00 -2.87
C GLN A 30 -6.37 -12.30 -2.37
N ARG A 31 -7.22 -11.26 -2.26
CA ARG A 31 -8.57 -11.37 -1.68
C ARG A 31 -9.58 -10.50 -2.43
N PRO A 32 -9.83 -10.75 -3.72
CA PRO A 32 -10.60 -9.84 -4.59
C PRO A 32 -12.04 -9.60 -4.10
N PHE A 33 -12.61 -10.55 -3.36
CA PHE A 33 -13.98 -10.48 -2.84
C PHE A 33 -14.08 -10.80 -1.34
N GLY A 34 -12.97 -10.78 -0.61
CA GLY A 34 -12.95 -11.18 0.79
C GLY A 34 -13.53 -12.59 1.00
N ASN A 35 -14.52 -12.73 1.91
CA ASN A 35 -15.27 -13.97 2.09
C ASN A 35 -16.46 -14.11 1.10
N GLY A 36 -16.63 -13.15 0.20
CA GLY A 36 -17.67 -13.13 -0.82
C GLY A 36 -19.06 -12.76 -0.34
N GLN A 37 -19.23 -12.38 0.92
CA GLN A 37 -20.49 -11.98 1.53
C GLN A 37 -20.62 -10.46 1.65
N LEU A 38 -21.86 -9.98 1.64
CA LEU A 38 -22.18 -8.58 1.86
C LEU A 38 -22.05 -8.20 3.35
N PHE A 39 -21.76 -6.94 3.60
CA PHE A 39 -21.83 -6.39 4.95
C PHE A 39 -23.23 -6.60 5.56
N PRO A 40 -23.36 -6.97 6.86
CA PRO A 40 -22.29 -7.11 7.86
C PRO A 40 -21.63 -8.51 7.91
N ALA A 41 -22.09 -9.49 7.15
CA ALA A 41 -21.57 -10.86 7.16
C ALA A 41 -20.20 -11.00 6.44
N GLY A 42 -19.83 -10.03 5.62
CA GLY A 42 -18.57 -9.97 4.89
C GLY A 42 -18.13 -8.54 4.58
N GLU A 43 -17.12 -8.44 3.73
CA GLU A 43 -16.44 -7.18 3.41
C GLU A 43 -17.06 -6.45 2.23
N LEU A 44 -17.94 -7.10 1.46
CA LEU A 44 -18.53 -6.50 0.26
C LEU A 44 -19.60 -5.47 0.64
N ARG A 45 -19.48 -4.27 0.10
CA ARG A 45 -20.49 -3.20 0.25
C ARG A 45 -21.66 -3.37 -0.69
N GLU A 46 -21.47 -4.10 -1.81
CA GLU A 46 -22.50 -4.38 -2.80
C GLU A 46 -22.25 -5.74 -3.49
N PRO A 47 -23.28 -6.29 -4.18
CA PRO A 47 -23.14 -7.58 -4.85
C PRO A 47 -22.00 -7.58 -5.89
N LYS A 48 -21.31 -8.71 -6.03
CA LYS A 48 -20.18 -8.86 -6.98
C LYS A 48 -20.52 -8.45 -8.41
N ARG A 49 -21.78 -8.68 -8.87
CA ARG A 49 -22.26 -8.30 -10.21
C ARG A 49 -22.14 -6.81 -10.49
N GLU A 50 -22.11 -5.96 -9.46
CA GLU A 50 -21.99 -4.51 -9.61
C GLU A 50 -20.61 -4.08 -10.13
N ALA A 51 -19.61 -4.96 -10.10
CA ALA A 51 -18.34 -4.77 -10.77
C ALA A 51 -18.46 -4.46 -12.27
N ARG A 52 -19.59 -4.84 -12.89
CA ARG A 52 -19.89 -4.55 -14.30
C ARG A 52 -20.06 -3.07 -14.62
N ARG A 53 -20.22 -2.21 -13.59
CA ARG A 53 -20.28 -0.75 -13.78
C ARG A 53 -18.92 -0.11 -13.98
N ALA A 54 -17.83 -0.85 -13.75
CA ALA A 54 -16.51 -0.35 -14.00
C ALA A 54 -16.26 -0.15 -15.50
N ASP A 55 -15.46 0.85 -15.82
CA ASP A 55 -14.92 1.08 -17.16
C ASP A 55 -13.52 0.46 -17.29
N LEU A 56 -12.83 0.33 -16.15
CA LEU A 56 -11.51 -0.25 -16.01
C LEU A 56 -11.39 -1.01 -14.69
N VAL A 57 -10.74 -2.15 -14.72
CA VAL A 57 -10.37 -2.90 -13.51
C VAL A 57 -8.87 -2.81 -13.28
N CYS A 58 -8.47 -2.48 -12.05
CA CYS A 58 -7.09 -2.54 -11.62
C CYS A 58 -6.91 -3.65 -10.58
N VAL A 59 -6.13 -4.68 -10.91
CA VAL A 59 -5.74 -5.73 -9.97
C VAL A 59 -4.47 -5.28 -9.27
N THR A 60 -4.61 -4.91 -8.02
CA THR A 60 -3.52 -4.40 -7.18
C THR A 60 -2.77 -5.54 -6.47
N ARG A 61 -1.57 -5.28 -5.99
CA ARG A 61 -0.70 -6.27 -5.31
C ARG A 61 -0.47 -7.54 -6.14
N TYR A 62 -0.44 -7.39 -7.47
CA TYR A 62 -0.25 -8.51 -8.38
C TYR A 62 1.12 -9.16 -8.19
N SER A 63 1.13 -10.48 -7.98
CA SER A 63 2.35 -11.25 -7.66
C SER A 63 2.83 -12.17 -8.79
N GLY A 64 2.30 -12.01 -10.01
CA GLY A 64 2.72 -12.81 -11.17
C GLY A 64 2.08 -14.21 -11.26
N SER A 65 1.22 -14.58 -10.33
CA SER A 65 0.41 -15.80 -10.41
C SER A 65 -0.86 -15.59 -11.28
N ASN A 66 -1.59 -16.64 -11.55
CA ASN A 66 -2.83 -16.58 -12.31
C ASN A 66 -3.80 -15.54 -11.75
N TYR A 67 -4.71 -15.04 -12.59
CA TYR A 67 -5.79 -14.16 -12.13
C TYR A 67 -6.49 -14.73 -10.90
N PRO A 68 -6.83 -13.87 -9.93
CA PRO A 68 -7.68 -14.32 -8.83
C PRO A 68 -8.97 -14.92 -9.38
N PRO A 69 -9.37 -16.09 -8.89
CA PRO A 69 -10.60 -16.74 -9.36
C PRO A 69 -11.82 -15.82 -9.15
N GLY A 70 -12.68 -15.77 -10.15
CA GLY A 70 -13.95 -15.04 -10.11
C GLY A 70 -13.94 -13.60 -10.61
N ILE A 71 -12.78 -12.93 -10.81
CA ILE A 71 -12.80 -11.56 -11.37
C ILE A 71 -13.36 -11.58 -12.80
N GLY A 72 -12.88 -12.47 -13.67
CA GLY A 72 -13.34 -12.55 -15.06
C GLY A 72 -14.82 -12.86 -15.24
N GLU A 73 -15.44 -13.50 -14.24
CA GLU A 73 -16.89 -13.83 -14.26
C GLU A 73 -17.75 -12.65 -13.86
N GLN A 74 -17.22 -11.74 -13.05
CA GLN A 74 -17.97 -10.62 -12.47
C GLN A 74 -17.84 -9.32 -13.28
N VAL A 75 -16.84 -9.21 -14.14
CA VAL A 75 -16.65 -8.05 -15.01
C VAL A 75 -17.25 -8.28 -16.38
N SER A 76 -17.55 -7.20 -17.11
CA SER A 76 -18.07 -7.29 -18.46
C SER A 76 -17.06 -7.93 -19.41
N LYS A 77 -17.54 -8.71 -20.41
CA LYS A 77 -16.67 -9.30 -21.43
C LYS A 77 -15.92 -8.19 -22.18
N GLY A 78 -14.61 -8.29 -22.23
CA GLY A 78 -13.75 -7.27 -22.87
C GLY A 78 -13.40 -6.08 -21.96
N MET A 79 -13.79 -6.13 -20.68
CA MET A 79 -13.39 -5.14 -19.69
C MET A 79 -11.87 -5.01 -19.66
N PRO A 80 -11.31 -3.80 -19.80
CA PRO A 80 -9.88 -3.58 -19.67
C PRO A 80 -9.40 -3.92 -18.25
N ILE A 81 -8.29 -4.64 -18.18
CA ILE A 81 -7.69 -5.02 -16.89
C ILE A 81 -6.25 -4.55 -16.85
N VAL A 82 -5.92 -3.82 -15.81
CA VAL A 82 -4.59 -3.33 -15.47
C VAL A 82 -4.07 -4.13 -14.28
N LYS A 83 -2.78 -4.47 -14.28
CA LYS A 83 -2.12 -5.14 -13.15
C LYS A 83 -1.10 -4.20 -12.56
N SER A 84 -1.14 -4.06 -11.24
CA SER A 84 -0.20 -3.23 -10.50
C SER A 84 0.35 -3.91 -9.26
N THR A 85 1.52 -3.46 -8.85
CA THR A 85 2.15 -3.89 -7.59
C THR A 85 2.74 -2.69 -6.87
N LEU A 86 3.05 -2.87 -5.59
CA LEU A 86 3.80 -1.88 -4.82
C LEU A 86 5.30 -2.13 -4.98
N ARG A 87 6.06 -1.08 -5.24
CA ARG A 87 7.52 -1.09 -5.25
C ARG A 87 8.06 -0.07 -4.26
N LEU A 88 9.25 -0.35 -3.78
CA LEU A 88 10.02 0.65 -3.08
C LEU A 88 10.37 1.78 -4.06
N ASP A 89 9.94 2.99 -3.73
CA ASP A 89 10.37 4.22 -4.40
C ASP A 89 11.64 4.74 -3.74
N SER A 90 11.57 5.06 -2.46
CA SER A 90 12.68 5.67 -1.75
C SER A 90 12.70 5.30 -0.26
N LEU A 91 13.88 5.46 0.34
CA LEU A 91 14.09 5.40 1.78
C LEU A 91 14.56 6.79 2.21
N LEU A 92 13.74 7.49 2.97
CA LEU A 92 14.01 8.87 3.37
C LEU A 92 14.24 8.93 4.88
N LYS A 93 15.37 9.49 5.27
CA LYS A 93 15.69 9.67 6.69
C LYS A 93 14.66 10.59 7.36
N LEU A 94 14.20 10.23 8.56
CA LEU A 94 13.11 10.95 9.23
C LEU A 94 13.47 12.40 9.59
N ASP A 95 14.73 12.65 9.95
CA ASP A 95 15.18 13.95 10.45
C ASP A 95 15.61 14.93 9.35
N SER A 96 16.00 14.44 8.18
CA SER A 96 16.62 15.26 7.14
C SER A 96 16.06 15.06 5.74
N ASN A 97 15.22 14.03 5.52
CA ASN A 97 14.79 13.56 4.20
C ASN A 97 15.96 13.14 3.28
N GLU A 98 17.14 12.91 3.82
CA GLU A 98 18.26 12.34 3.07
C GLU A 98 17.88 10.97 2.52
N VAL A 99 18.19 10.74 1.24
CA VAL A 99 17.86 9.49 0.54
C VAL A 99 18.89 8.43 0.87
N LEU A 100 18.43 7.28 1.35
CA LEU A 100 19.23 6.07 1.48
C LEU A 100 18.92 5.13 0.31
N GLU A 101 19.92 4.72 -0.44
CA GLU A 101 19.71 3.73 -1.49
C GLU A 101 19.41 2.35 -0.89
N ALA A 102 18.43 1.65 -1.43
CA ALA A 102 18.01 0.32 -0.97
C ALA A 102 19.17 -0.70 -0.90
N LYS A 103 20.15 -0.58 -1.80
CA LYS A 103 21.35 -1.44 -1.79
C LYS A 103 22.14 -1.37 -0.48
N ASN A 104 22.08 -0.23 0.22
CA ASN A 104 22.81 -0.02 1.48
C ASN A 104 22.17 -0.78 2.65
N LEU A 105 20.90 -1.19 2.52
CA LEU A 105 20.23 -2.02 3.52
C LEU A 105 20.41 -3.53 3.28
N ARG A 106 20.98 -3.93 2.16
CA ARG A 106 21.14 -5.34 1.83
C ARG A 106 21.98 -6.08 2.88
N GLY A 107 21.36 -7.07 3.54
CA GLY A 107 22.00 -7.83 4.63
C GLY A 107 22.19 -7.05 5.93
N GLN A 108 21.85 -5.76 5.97
CA GLN A 108 21.97 -4.97 7.20
C GLN A 108 20.84 -5.33 8.18
N PRO A 109 21.16 -5.41 9.47
CA PRO A 109 20.15 -5.67 10.49
C PRO A 109 19.27 -4.44 10.67
N VAL A 110 17.97 -4.62 10.49
CA VAL A 110 16.97 -3.56 10.62
C VAL A 110 15.88 -3.97 11.60
N ALA A 111 15.45 -3.03 12.43
CA ALA A 111 14.21 -3.12 13.15
C ALA A 111 13.13 -2.36 12.37
N ALA A 112 11.93 -2.89 12.28
CA ALA A 112 10.87 -2.23 11.53
C ALA A 112 9.55 -2.27 12.31
N PHE A 113 8.76 -1.21 12.15
CA PHE A 113 7.42 -1.13 12.74
C PHE A 113 6.45 -0.43 11.80
N CYS A 114 5.18 -0.75 11.92
CA CYS A 114 4.11 -0.11 11.16
C CYS A 114 2.76 -0.21 11.88
N GLY A 115 1.87 0.76 11.60
CA GLY A 115 0.47 0.79 12.03
C GLY A 115 -0.46 0.96 10.83
N ILE A 116 -0.45 -0.02 9.93
CA ILE A 116 -1.22 -0.05 8.70
C ILE A 116 -2.11 -1.29 8.64
N ALA A 117 -3.19 -1.23 7.86
CA ALA A 117 -4.17 -2.31 7.72
C ALA A 117 -3.57 -3.65 7.24
N ASN A 118 -2.48 -3.63 6.48
CA ASN A 118 -1.84 -4.83 5.97
C ASN A 118 -0.31 -4.83 6.25
N PRO A 119 0.12 -5.19 7.46
CA PRO A 119 1.53 -5.20 7.85
C PRO A 119 2.40 -6.11 6.99
N GLU A 120 1.84 -7.21 6.48
CA GLU A 120 2.58 -8.17 5.67
C GLU A 120 3.07 -7.58 4.33
N ASP A 121 2.39 -6.59 3.78
CA ASP A 121 2.86 -5.90 2.58
C ASP A 121 4.15 -5.13 2.88
N PHE A 122 4.21 -4.44 4.02
CA PHE A 122 5.42 -3.75 4.44
C PHE A 122 6.57 -4.73 4.67
N ARG A 123 6.30 -5.85 5.33
CA ARG A 123 7.30 -6.90 5.53
C ARG A 123 7.86 -7.44 4.22
N ARG A 124 6.99 -7.71 3.22
CA ARG A 124 7.43 -8.15 1.89
C ARG A 124 8.35 -7.13 1.20
N ILE A 125 8.07 -5.83 1.33
CA ILE A 125 8.96 -4.80 0.79
C ILE A 125 10.34 -4.87 1.43
N LEU A 126 10.42 -5.06 2.75
CA LEU A 126 11.70 -5.21 3.46
C LEU A 126 12.48 -6.46 2.99
N GLU A 127 11.77 -7.55 2.68
CA GLU A 127 12.34 -8.76 2.11
C GLU A 127 12.84 -8.54 0.67
N GLN A 128 12.08 -7.81 -0.16
CA GLN A 128 12.49 -7.47 -1.55
C GLN A 128 13.78 -6.68 -1.58
N ILE A 129 13.99 -5.74 -0.68
CA ILE A 129 15.24 -4.98 -0.56
C ILE A 129 16.37 -5.80 0.10
N ARG A 130 16.06 -7.03 0.52
CA ARG A 130 17.00 -7.96 1.18
C ARG A 130 17.60 -7.42 2.47
N ALA A 131 16.88 -6.59 3.20
CA ALA A 131 17.24 -6.19 4.54
C ALA A 131 17.12 -7.42 5.48
N ARG A 132 18.03 -7.53 6.44
CA ARG A 132 17.91 -8.55 7.48
C ARG A 132 17.03 -8.01 8.60
N VAL A 133 15.74 -8.27 8.55
CA VAL A 133 14.78 -7.86 9.57
C VAL A 133 15.04 -8.66 10.84
N VAL A 134 15.58 -8.01 11.87
CA VAL A 134 15.92 -8.61 13.17
C VAL A 134 14.84 -8.36 14.23
N ASP A 135 13.98 -7.39 13.99
CA ASP A 135 12.77 -7.13 14.76
C ASP A 135 11.68 -6.56 13.87
N TYR A 136 10.43 -6.99 14.08
CA TYR A 136 9.29 -6.50 13.32
C TYR A 136 8.09 -6.34 14.26
N HIS A 137 7.63 -5.10 14.41
CA HIS A 137 6.58 -4.76 15.36
C HIS A 137 5.36 -4.15 14.64
N PRO A 138 4.34 -4.95 14.28
CA PRO A 138 3.09 -4.43 13.74
C PRO A 138 2.21 -3.89 14.87
N PHE A 139 1.75 -2.66 14.74
CA PHE A 139 0.73 -2.04 15.57
C PHE A 139 -0.66 -2.14 14.90
N PRO A 140 -1.75 -1.91 15.62
CA PRO A 140 -3.07 -1.76 15.03
C PRO A 140 -3.09 -0.67 13.95
N ASP A 141 -3.97 -0.80 12.94
CA ASP A 141 -4.12 0.23 11.92
C ASP A 141 -4.48 1.58 12.54
N HIS A 142 -3.93 2.65 12.00
CA HIS A 142 -4.06 4.02 12.51
C HIS A 142 -3.51 4.26 13.93
N HIS A 143 -2.61 3.39 14.41
CA HIS A 143 -2.01 3.56 15.75
C HIS A 143 -1.38 4.96 15.93
N GLU A 144 -1.66 5.57 17.09
CA GLU A 144 -1.04 6.81 17.54
C GLU A 144 0.13 6.47 18.46
N TYR A 145 1.34 6.78 18.00
CA TYR A 145 2.57 6.40 18.70
C TYR A 145 2.82 7.26 19.92
N THR A 146 2.88 6.64 21.09
CA THR A 146 3.28 7.30 22.33
C THR A 146 4.81 7.36 22.48
N SER A 147 5.30 8.25 23.34
CA SER A 147 6.73 8.28 23.67
C SER A 147 7.22 6.96 24.30
N ALA A 148 6.33 6.20 24.95
CA ALA A 148 6.65 4.89 25.47
C ALA A 148 6.84 3.85 24.37
N ASP A 149 5.97 3.86 23.35
CA ASP A 149 6.10 2.97 22.17
C ASP A 149 7.43 3.20 21.46
N LEU A 150 7.77 4.47 21.19
CA LEU A 150 8.99 4.83 20.46
C LEU A 150 10.26 4.43 21.23
N ARG A 151 10.24 4.62 22.57
CA ARG A 151 11.36 4.13 23.41
C ARG A 151 11.46 2.61 23.38
N ALA A 152 10.36 1.89 23.50
CA ALA A 152 10.35 0.43 23.49
C ALA A 152 10.86 -0.12 22.13
N ILE A 153 10.47 0.51 21.01
CA ILE A 153 10.97 0.18 19.67
C ILE A 153 12.49 0.37 19.63
N GLU A 154 13.01 1.52 20.07
CA GLU A 154 14.43 1.80 20.02
C GLU A 154 15.25 0.90 20.96
N GLU A 155 14.79 0.66 22.18
CA GLU A 155 15.43 -0.26 23.14
C GLU A 155 15.50 -1.67 22.58
N THR A 156 14.41 -2.15 21.95
CA THR A 156 14.39 -3.46 21.31
C THR A 156 15.34 -3.50 20.12
N ALA A 157 15.31 -2.48 19.25
CA ALA A 157 16.20 -2.38 18.10
C ALA A 157 17.68 -2.46 18.53
N ARG A 158 18.07 -1.73 19.58
CA ARG A 158 19.44 -1.77 20.12
C ARG A 158 19.81 -3.14 20.69
N ARG A 159 18.89 -3.74 21.46
CA ARG A 159 19.08 -5.06 22.08
C ARG A 159 19.33 -6.17 21.06
N VAL A 160 18.61 -6.12 19.91
CA VAL A 160 18.77 -7.12 18.84
C VAL A 160 19.86 -6.76 17.82
N GLY A 161 20.57 -5.63 18.04
CA GLY A 161 21.68 -5.19 17.21
C GLY A 161 21.24 -4.64 15.84
N ALA A 162 20.05 -4.05 15.76
CA ALA A 162 19.63 -3.32 14.57
C ALA A 162 20.50 -2.07 14.35
N LYS A 163 20.85 -1.80 13.11
CA LYS A 163 21.59 -0.59 12.71
C LYS A 163 20.66 0.52 12.23
N TYR A 164 19.47 0.16 11.79
CA TYR A 164 18.47 1.07 11.23
C TYR A 164 17.09 0.74 11.78
N ILE A 165 16.26 1.77 11.91
CA ILE A 165 14.83 1.65 12.17
C ILE A 165 14.10 2.04 10.91
N LEU A 166 13.12 1.22 10.49
CA LEU A 166 12.32 1.44 9.30
C LEU A 166 10.85 1.51 9.65
N THR A 167 10.14 2.46 9.05
CA THR A 167 8.68 2.57 9.19
C THR A 167 8.04 2.96 7.87
N THR A 168 6.70 2.94 7.79
CA THR A 168 5.99 3.37 6.60
C THR A 168 5.92 4.90 6.50
N GLU A 169 5.69 5.42 5.30
CA GLU A 169 5.44 6.85 5.11
C GLU A 169 4.18 7.33 5.84
N LYS A 170 3.13 6.51 5.87
CA LYS A 170 1.88 6.75 6.60
C LYS A 170 2.12 6.91 8.12
N ASP A 171 3.01 6.12 8.68
CA ASP A 171 3.32 6.21 10.11
C ASP A 171 4.30 7.34 10.41
N ALA A 172 5.26 7.59 9.53
CA ALA A 172 6.27 8.62 9.70
C ALA A 172 5.68 10.02 9.91
N VAL A 173 4.54 10.34 9.29
CA VAL A 173 3.87 11.66 9.46
C VAL A 173 3.32 11.89 10.86
N LYS A 174 3.18 10.83 11.67
CA LYS A 174 2.74 10.87 13.06
C LYS A 174 3.88 10.99 14.05
N LEU A 175 5.13 10.94 13.57
CA LEU A 175 6.33 10.91 14.40
C LEU A 175 7.01 12.27 14.45
N ASN A 176 7.64 12.57 15.59
CA ASN A 176 8.63 13.63 15.60
C ASN A 176 9.90 13.13 14.86
N PRO A 177 10.46 13.89 13.92
CA PRO A 177 11.66 13.48 13.17
C PRO A 177 12.83 13.01 14.02
N ASN A 178 12.97 13.56 15.22
CA ASN A 178 14.05 13.24 16.17
C ASN A 178 13.67 12.20 17.23
N SER A 179 12.64 11.39 16.97
CA SER A 179 12.15 10.40 17.95
C SER A 179 13.13 9.28 18.24
N PHE A 180 14.11 9.04 17.36
CA PHE A 180 15.08 7.96 17.49
C PHE A 180 16.51 8.50 17.45
N SER A 181 17.41 7.92 18.23
CA SER A 181 18.85 8.17 18.17
C SER A 181 19.55 7.20 17.20
N LEU A 182 18.93 6.06 16.87
CA LEU A 182 19.35 5.24 15.73
C LEU A 182 18.88 5.88 14.41
N PRO A 183 19.66 5.71 13.33
CA PRO A 183 19.22 6.15 12.00
C PRO A 183 17.86 5.55 11.64
N ALA A 184 16.85 6.40 11.50
CA ALA A 184 15.47 5.99 11.22
C ALA A 184 15.02 6.51 9.87
N TYR A 185 14.35 5.65 9.08
CA TYR A 185 13.94 5.95 7.72
C TYR A 185 12.47 5.59 7.50
N LYS A 186 11.78 6.42 6.75
CA LYS A 186 10.49 6.09 6.17
C LYS A 186 10.68 5.41 4.82
N VAL A 187 9.89 4.39 4.60
CA VAL A 187 9.84 3.63 3.35
C VAL A 187 8.71 4.20 2.52
N SER A 188 9.06 4.89 1.44
CA SER A 188 8.10 5.38 0.46
C SER A 188 7.87 4.33 -0.61
N LEU A 189 6.61 4.10 -0.94
CA LEU A 189 6.18 3.11 -1.92
C LEU A 189 5.49 3.80 -3.08
N ASP A 190 5.76 3.32 -4.28
CA ASP A 190 5.06 3.72 -5.49
C ASP A 190 4.28 2.55 -6.09
N MET A 191 3.22 2.87 -6.82
CA MET A 191 2.44 1.88 -7.54
C MET A 191 2.98 1.72 -8.96
N GLU A 192 3.56 0.56 -9.22
CA GLU A 192 4.01 0.20 -10.56
C GLU A 192 2.90 -0.52 -11.34
N ILE A 193 2.58 0.00 -12.53
CA ILE A 193 1.74 -0.71 -13.49
C ILE A 193 2.62 -1.71 -14.25
N LEU A 194 2.35 -2.99 -14.04
CA LEU A 194 3.06 -4.11 -14.69
C LEU A 194 2.51 -4.41 -16.08
N GLU A 195 1.19 -4.36 -16.23
CA GLU A 195 0.48 -4.63 -17.49
C GLU A 195 -0.68 -3.65 -17.66
N GLY A 196 -0.95 -3.25 -18.92
CA GLY A 196 -2.09 -2.42 -19.27
C GLY A 196 -1.87 -0.91 -19.11
N ARG A 197 -0.64 -0.41 -19.05
CA ARG A 197 -0.33 1.02 -18.87
C ARG A 197 -0.97 1.90 -19.93
N GLU A 198 -0.94 1.50 -21.20
CA GLU A 198 -1.56 2.29 -22.28
C GLU A 198 -3.09 2.40 -22.12
N VAL A 199 -3.70 1.31 -21.69
CA VAL A 199 -5.13 1.27 -21.42
C VAL A 199 -5.48 2.15 -20.22
N PHE A 200 -4.70 2.10 -19.16
CA PHE A 200 -4.85 2.97 -18.00
C PHE A 200 -4.77 4.45 -18.41
N ASN A 201 -3.70 4.83 -19.11
CA ASN A 201 -3.52 6.21 -19.55
C ASN A 201 -4.68 6.72 -20.41
N ARG A 202 -5.22 5.89 -21.29
CA ARG A 202 -6.36 6.24 -22.15
C ARG A 202 -7.64 6.54 -21.33
N HIS A 203 -7.84 5.87 -20.20
CA HIS A 203 -9.03 6.07 -19.37
C HIS A 203 -8.88 7.20 -18.36
N VAL A 204 -7.63 7.58 -18.02
CA VAL A 204 -7.35 8.56 -16.96
C VAL A 204 -6.89 9.91 -17.53
N LEU A 205 -6.17 9.91 -18.65
CA LEU A 205 -5.51 11.11 -19.18
C LEU A 205 -6.15 11.66 -20.47
N ASN A 206 -7.21 11.02 -20.97
CA ASN A 206 -8.00 11.47 -22.13
C ASN A 206 -9.44 11.81 -21.65
#